data_b7d12e9bd7e2b648c5d8cf1f67635b74
#
_entry.id   b7d12e9bd7e2b648c5d8cf1f67635b74
#
_cell.length_a   1.000
_cell.length_b   1.000
_cell.length_c   1.000
_cell.angle_alpha   90.00
_cell.angle_beta   90.00
_cell.angle_gamma   90.00
#
_symmetry.space_group_name_H-M   'P 1'
#
loop_
_entity.id
_entity.type
_entity.pdbx_description
1 polymer ?
#
loop_
_entity_poly.entity_id
_entity_poly.type
_entity_poly.pdbx_seq_one_letter_code
_entity_poly.pdbx_strand_id
1 'polypeptide(L)'
;MLLAFPNTLTMENTMNNAVIHVTDSEFSKTVLQSESPILVDYWAEWCGPCKQIAPILDQIAEEYGDRVTVAKINIDDNPQTPQNYGVRGIPTLMLFKNGEIEATKVGALTKGQLASFLDTNLQLRFLTRDN
;
A
#
# COMPACT_ATOMS: atom_id res chain seq x y z
N MET A 1 28.07 -16.29 15.84
CA MET A 1 29.07 -15.58 15.29
C MET A 1 28.83 -15.19 13.88
N LEU A 2 29.15 -16.04 13.02
CA LEU A 2 28.92 -15.73 11.63
C LEU A 2 27.49 -15.37 11.35
N LEU A 3 26.61 -15.93 12.11
CA LEU A 3 25.19 -15.72 11.92
C LEU A 3 24.79 -14.28 12.09
N ALA A 4 25.55 -13.53 12.87
CA ALA A 4 25.19 -12.15 13.13
C ALA A 4 25.23 -11.30 11.88
N PHE A 5 26.16 -11.57 10.97
CA PHE A 5 26.30 -10.73 9.80
C PHE A 5 25.15 -10.85 8.84
N PRO A 6 24.76 -12.07 8.45
CA PRO A 6 23.62 -12.18 7.57
C PRO A 6 22.37 -11.58 8.16
N ASN A 7 22.21 -11.74 9.46
CA ASN A 7 21.04 -11.20 10.13
C ASN A 7 20.98 -9.69 10.03
N THR A 8 22.11 -9.04 10.20
CA THR A 8 22.17 -7.60 10.14
C THR A 8 21.80 -7.11 8.76
N LEU A 9 22.34 -7.74 7.73
CA LEU A 9 22.03 -7.35 6.37
C LEU A 9 20.57 -7.56 6.05
N THR A 10 20.05 -8.67 6.51
CA THR A 10 18.65 -9.00 6.29
C THR A 10 17.75 -7.94 6.91
N MET A 11 18.10 -7.49 8.09
CA MET A 11 17.30 -6.48 8.76
C MET A 11 17.28 -5.17 8.00
N GLU A 12 18.41 -4.77 7.48
CA GLU A 12 18.46 -3.54 6.70
C GLU A 12 17.61 -3.66 5.46
N ASN A 13 17.71 -4.78 4.78
CA ASN A 13 16.91 -5.00 3.59
C ASN A 13 15.43 -5.04 3.91
N THR A 14 15.07 -5.64 5.02
CA THR A 14 13.69 -5.71 5.43
C THR A 14 13.10 -4.33 5.65
N MET A 15 13.87 -3.44 6.28
CA MET A 15 13.41 -2.09 6.51
C MET A 15 13.19 -1.34 5.21
N ASN A 16 14.07 -1.56 4.24
CA ASN A 16 13.96 -0.89 2.96
C ASN A 16 12.85 -1.46 2.09
N ASN A 17 12.38 -2.65 2.44
CA ASN A 17 11.41 -3.37 1.63
C ASN A 17 10.04 -3.47 2.25
N ALA A 18 9.75 -2.63 3.25
CA ALA A 18 8.43 -2.65 3.87
C ALA A 18 7.35 -2.28 2.86
N VAL A 19 7.66 -1.32 1.98
CA VAL A 19 6.76 -0.96 0.89
C VAL A 19 7.19 -1.73 -0.35
N ILE A 20 6.23 -2.39 -1.01
CA ILE A 20 6.54 -3.13 -2.23
C ILE A 20 6.10 -2.33 -3.45
N HIS A 21 6.73 -2.62 -4.58
CA HIS A 21 6.39 -1.98 -5.84
C HIS A 21 5.82 -3.03 -6.77
N VAL A 22 4.65 -2.74 -7.35
CA VAL A 22 4.00 -3.71 -8.22
C VAL A 22 3.86 -3.15 -9.63
N THR A 23 3.77 -4.06 -10.59
CA THR A 23 3.59 -3.70 -11.98
C THR A 23 2.23 -4.17 -12.46
N ASP A 24 1.83 -3.69 -13.65
CA ASP A 24 0.58 -4.13 -14.25
C ASP A 24 0.50 -5.64 -14.33
N SER A 25 1.59 -6.28 -14.74
CA SER A 25 1.57 -7.73 -14.94
C SER A 25 1.50 -8.51 -13.63
N GLU A 26 1.93 -7.90 -12.53
CA GLU A 26 1.96 -8.56 -11.23
C GLU A 26 0.75 -8.23 -10.37
N PHE A 27 -0.06 -7.27 -10.81
CA PHE A 27 -1.12 -6.75 -9.95
C PHE A 27 -2.09 -7.83 -9.50
N SER A 28 -2.53 -8.67 -10.42
CA SER A 28 -3.49 -9.71 -10.08
C SER A 28 -2.93 -10.65 -9.03
N LYS A 29 -1.70 -11.12 -9.24
CA LYS A 29 -1.12 -12.08 -8.31
C LYS A 29 -0.80 -11.47 -6.96
N THR A 30 -0.22 -10.27 -6.98
CA THR A 30 0.28 -9.65 -5.75
C THR A 30 -0.84 -9.01 -4.94
N VAL A 31 -1.77 -8.34 -5.62
CA VAL A 31 -2.80 -7.57 -4.93
C VAL A 31 -4.12 -8.31 -4.87
N LEU A 32 -4.62 -8.75 -6.02
CA LEU A 32 -5.97 -9.32 -6.06
C LEU A 32 -6.06 -10.69 -5.42
N GLN A 33 -4.98 -11.45 -5.44
CA GLN A 33 -4.96 -12.78 -4.84
C GLN A 33 -4.39 -12.81 -3.44
N SER A 34 -4.09 -11.65 -2.88
CA SER A 34 -3.54 -11.58 -1.54
C SER A 34 -4.60 -11.94 -0.50
N GLU A 35 -4.18 -12.70 0.50
CA GLU A 35 -5.04 -13.04 1.62
C GLU A 35 -5.05 -11.95 2.67
N SER A 36 -4.09 -11.04 2.61
CA SER A 36 -3.99 -9.92 3.54
C SER A 36 -4.44 -8.64 2.84
N PRO A 37 -4.93 -7.66 3.60
CA PRO A 37 -5.28 -6.38 3.00
C PRO A 37 -4.07 -5.70 2.38
N ILE A 38 -4.28 -5.07 1.23
CA ILE A 38 -3.22 -4.34 0.52
C ILE A 38 -3.68 -2.91 0.29
N LEU A 39 -2.86 -1.96 0.72
CA LEU A 39 -3.09 -0.56 0.42
C LEU A 39 -2.27 -0.20 -0.81
N VAL A 40 -2.93 0.12 -1.91
CA VAL A 40 -2.26 0.45 -3.17
C VAL A 40 -2.19 1.95 -3.33
N ASP A 41 -0.98 2.46 -3.58
CA ASP A 41 -0.72 3.87 -3.83
C ASP A 41 -0.39 4.06 -5.31
N TYR A 42 -1.29 4.73 -6.04
CA TYR A 42 -1.05 5.09 -7.44
C TYR A 42 -0.32 6.42 -7.47
N TRP A 43 0.89 6.44 -8.04
CA TRP A 43 1.76 7.61 -7.95
C TRP A 43 2.56 7.80 -9.23
N ALA A 44 3.25 8.94 -9.33
CA ALA A 44 4.17 9.23 -10.42
C ALA A 44 5.30 10.12 -9.92
N GLU A 45 6.43 10.06 -10.62
CA GLU A 45 7.61 10.83 -10.22
C GLU A 45 7.37 12.33 -10.24
N TRP A 46 6.57 12.80 -11.17
CA TRP A 46 6.32 14.24 -11.31
C TRP A 46 5.29 14.77 -10.32
N CYS A 47 4.73 13.93 -9.53
CA CYS A 47 3.62 14.30 -8.63
C CYS A 47 4.16 14.73 -7.26
N GLY A 48 4.08 16.04 -6.99
CA GLY A 48 4.53 16.58 -5.71
C GLY A 48 3.82 16.00 -4.51
N PRO A 49 2.48 16.01 -4.50
CA PRO A 49 1.73 15.43 -3.37
C PRO A 49 2.03 13.97 -3.15
N CYS A 50 2.33 13.22 -4.22
CA CYS A 50 2.72 11.81 -4.08
C CYS A 50 4.00 11.69 -3.26
N LYS A 51 4.94 12.59 -3.51
CA LYS A 51 6.22 12.56 -2.79
C LYS A 51 6.07 12.99 -1.35
N GLN A 52 5.09 13.85 -1.07
CA GLN A 52 4.83 14.26 0.30
C GLN A 52 4.36 13.11 1.16
N ILE A 53 3.57 12.19 0.61
CA ILE A 53 3.05 11.09 1.41
C ILE A 53 3.98 9.89 1.42
N ALA A 54 5.02 9.87 0.59
CA ALA A 54 5.90 8.72 0.52
C ALA A 54 6.50 8.33 1.88
N PRO A 55 7.07 9.27 2.67
CA PRO A 55 7.57 8.89 3.99
C PRO A 55 6.48 8.45 4.95
N ILE A 56 5.28 8.99 4.78
CA ILE A 56 4.15 8.56 5.61
C ILE A 56 3.80 7.11 5.31
N LEU A 57 3.80 6.75 4.03
CA LEU A 57 3.53 5.37 3.64
C LEU A 57 4.58 4.41 4.16
N ASP A 58 5.84 4.84 4.17
CA ASP A 58 6.91 4.03 4.74
C ASP A 58 6.65 3.75 6.22
N GLN A 59 6.24 4.77 6.96
CA GLN A 59 5.95 4.61 8.37
C GLN A 59 4.75 3.69 8.60
N ILE A 60 3.71 3.87 7.81
CA ILE A 60 2.51 3.03 7.90
C ILE A 60 2.86 1.57 7.61
N ALA A 61 3.66 1.34 6.58
CA ALA A 61 4.05 -0.02 6.23
C ALA A 61 4.74 -0.72 7.39
N GLU A 62 5.61 0.01 8.08
CA GLU A 62 6.32 -0.52 9.23
C GLU A 62 5.41 -0.74 10.42
N GLU A 63 4.60 0.27 10.72
CA GLU A 63 3.78 0.22 11.93
C GLU A 63 2.65 -0.78 11.83
N TYR A 64 2.06 -0.92 10.66
CA TYR A 64 0.94 -1.84 10.50
C TYR A 64 1.38 -3.28 10.27
N GLY A 65 2.61 -3.47 9.79
CA GLY A 65 3.19 -4.80 9.66
C GLY A 65 2.28 -5.77 8.95
N ASP A 66 1.86 -6.80 9.66
CA ASP A 66 1.04 -7.87 9.07
C ASP A 66 -0.40 -7.47 8.79
N ARG A 67 -0.85 -6.36 9.36
CA ARG A 67 -2.25 -5.99 9.22
C ARG A 67 -2.58 -5.45 7.84
N VAL A 68 -1.63 -4.78 7.20
CA VAL A 68 -1.81 -4.28 5.84
C VAL A 68 -0.46 -4.14 5.17
N THR A 69 -0.40 -4.53 3.91
CA THR A 69 0.81 -4.36 3.11
C THR A 69 0.62 -3.12 2.24
N VAL A 70 1.64 -2.28 2.15
CA VAL A 70 1.61 -1.10 1.30
C VAL A 70 2.29 -1.42 -0.02
N ALA A 71 1.59 -1.23 -1.12
CA ALA A 71 2.10 -1.48 -2.46
C ALA A 71 1.98 -0.21 -3.27
N LYS A 72 3.04 0.12 -4.02
CA LYS A 72 3.04 1.31 -4.87
C LYS A 72 3.06 0.89 -6.33
N ILE A 73 2.30 1.61 -7.15
CA ILE A 73 2.31 1.36 -8.58
C ILE A 73 2.51 2.70 -9.31
N ASN A 74 3.56 2.77 -10.10
CA ASN A 74 3.89 3.96 -10.88
C ASN A 74 3.02 3.98 -12.12
N ILE A 75 2.14 4.98 -12.24
CA ILE A 75 1.15 4.99 -13.31
C ILE A 75 1.74 5.29 -14.68
N ASP A 76 2.93 5.91 -14.73
CA ASP A 76 3.56 6.17 -16.03
C ASP A 76 4.09 4.89 -16.65
N ASP A 77 4.65 4.03 -15.79
CA ASP A 77 5.18 2.75 -16.26
C ASP A 77 4.12 1.68 -16.33
N ASN A 78 3.02 1.88 -15.62
CA ASN A 78 1.98 0.86 -15.48
C ASN A 78 0.61 1.49 -15.68
N PRO A 79 0.26 1.82 -16.93
CA PRO A 79 -0.99 2.54 -17.18
C PRO A 79 -2.24 1.69 -17.15
N GLN A 80 -2.11 0.39 -17.25
CA GLN A 80 -3.26 -0.49 -17.37
C GLN A 80 -4.07 -0.56 -16.08
N THR A 81 -3.38 -0.75 -14.95
CA THR A 81 -4.07 -0.90 -13.67
C THR A 81 -4.86 0.35 -13.27
N PRO A 82 -4.25 1.55 -13.33
CA PRO A 82 -5.04 2.75 -12.98
C PRO A 82 -6.25 2.93 -13.89
N GLN A 83 -6.12 2.59 -15.16
CA GLN A 83 -7.24 2.65 -16.08
C GLN A 83 -8.35 1.70 -15.65
N ASN A 84 -7.98 0.47 -15.32
CA ASN A 84 -8.95 -0.55 -14.93
C ASN A 84 -9.77 -0.14 -13.71
N TYR A 85 -9.18 0.63 -12.82
CA TYR A 85 -9.84 1.01 -11.58
C TYR A 85 -10.29 2.46 -11.56
N GLY A 86 -10.27 3.13 -12.73
CA GLY A 86 -10.82 4.46 -12.85
C GLY A 86 -10.05 5.53 -12.09
N VAL A 87 -8.74 5.36 -11.95
CA VAL A 87 -7.92 6.35 -11.26
C VAL A 87 -7.76 7.57 -12.17
N ARG A 88 -8.16 8.74 -11.67
CA ARG A 88 -8.10 9.97 -12.45
C ARG A 88 -7.15 10.99 -11.87
N GLY A 89 -6.89 10.92 -10.58
CA GLY A 89 -5.99 11.84 -9.91
C GLY A 89 -5.02 11.08 -9.06
N ILE A 90 -3.87 11.66 -8.81
CA ILE A 90 -2.87 11.03 -7.95
C ILE A 90 -2.38 12.02 -6.91
N PRO A 91 -2.00 11.53 -5.73
CA PRO A 91 -2.03 10.13 -5.34
C PRO A 91 -3.47 9.64 -5.13
N THR A 92 -3.70 8.38 -5.45
CA THR A 92 -4.94 7.68 -5.09
C THR A 92 -4.53 6.48 -4.27
N LEU A 93 -5.19 6.32 -3.14
CA LEU A 93 -4.94 5.19 -2.25
C LEU A 93 -6.17 4.30 -2.24
N MET A 94 -5.99 3.04 -2.58
CA MET A 94 -7.07 2.05 -2.60
C MET A 94 -6.75 0.90 -1.68
N LEU A 95 -7.65 0.62 -0.76
CA LEU A 95 -7.49 -0.52 0.12
C LEU A 95 -8.21 -1.72 -0.48
N PHE A 96 -7.45 -2.75 -0.79
CA PHE A 96 -7.99 -4.00 -1.33
C PHE A 96 -8.06 -5.06 -0.25
N LYS A 97 -9.18 -5.79 -0.22
CA LYS A 97 -9.33 -6.92 0.69
C LYS A 97 -9.99 -8.05 -0.09
N ASN A 98 -9.31 -9.19 -0.12
CA ASN A 98 -9.80 -10.37 -0.84
C ASN A 98 -10.13 -10.05 -2.29
N GLY A 99 -9.28 -9.23 -2.91
CA GLY A 99 -9.42 -8.91 -4.33
C GLY A 99 -10.41 -7.84 -4.66
N GLU A 100 -11.02 -7.20 -3.66
CA GLU A 100 -12.03 -6.17 -3.88
C GLU A 100 -11.63 -4.87 -3.21
N ILE A 101 -12.06 -3.77 -3.80
CA ILE A 101 -11.80 -2.45 -3.24
C ILE A 101 -12.70 -2.24 -2.04
N GLU A 102 -12.09 -2.04 -0.88
CA GLU A 102 -12.82 -1.76 0.34
C GLU A 102 -13.09 -0.28 0.48
N ALA A 103 -12.09 0.56 0.15
CA ALA A 103 -12.19 2.01 0.32
C ALA A 103 -11.15 2.70 -0.53
N THR A 104 -11.41 3.96 -0.87
CA THR A 104 -10.53 4.76 -1.72
C THR A 104 -10.41 6.17 -1.16
N LYS A 105 -9.19 6.71 -1.23
CA LYS A 105 -8.91 8.10 -0.89
C LYS A 105 -8.09 8.74 -1.99
N VAL A 106 -8.47 9.94 -2.41
CA VAL A 106 -7.73 10.68 -3.42
C VAL A 106 -7.08 11.89 -2.78
N GLY A 107 -5.81 12.13 -3.10
CA GLY A 107 -5.08 13.27 -2.60
C GLY A 107 -4.19 12.94 -1.43
N ALA A 108 -3.31 13.87 -1.08
CA ALA A 108 -2.37 13.67 0.01
C ALA A 108 -3.10 13.71 1.35
N LEU A 109 -2.62 12.90 2.27
CA LEU A 109 -3.19 12.80 3.61
C LEU A 109 -2.08 13.02 4.65
N THR A 110 -2.47 13.47 5.83
CA THR A 110 -1.56 13.43 6.97
C THR A 110 -1.48 11.98 7.44
N LYS A 111 -0.45 11.70 8.24
CA LYS A 111 -0.31 10.35 8.79
C LYS A 111 -1.53 9.97 9.64
N GLY A 112 -2.02 10.92 10.43
CA GLY A 112 -3.19 10.65 11.26
C GLY A 112 -4.43 10.35 10.45
N GLN A 113 -4.61 11.08 9.34
CA GLN A 113 -5.75 10.82 8.46
C GLN A 113 -5.64 9.45 7.81
N LEU A 114 -4.45 9.09 7.39
CA LEU A 114 -4.26 7.78 6.77
C LEU A 114 -4.46 6.66 7.76
N ALA A 115 -3.92 6.82 8.96
CA ALA A 115 -4.12 5.81 10.01
C ALA A 115 -5.61 5.64 10.32
N SER A 116 -6.33 6.76 10.42
CA SER A 116 -7.76 6.70 10.69
C SER A 116 -8.52 6.00 9.57
N PHE A 117 -8.15 6.29 8.33
CA PHE A 117 -8.74 5.65 7.16
C PHE A 117 -8.54 4.14 7.22
N LEU A 118 -7.32 3.72 7.52
CA LEU A 118 -7.01 2.31 7.59
C LEU A 118 -7.71 1.62 8.76
N ASP A 119 -7.63 2.23 9.92
CA ASP A 119 -8.23 1.64 11.12
C ASP A 119 -9.72 1.45 10.95
N THR A 120 -10.38 2.47 10.41
CA THR A 120 -11.81 2.40 10.19
C THR A 120 -12.18 1.27 9.25
N ASN A 121 -11.46 1.17 8.15
CA ASN A 121 -11.85 0.19 7.13
C ASN A 121 -11.41 -1.22 7.47
N LEU A 122 -10.31 -1.39 8.16
CA LEU A 122 -9.91 -2.71 8.62
C LEU A 122 -10.85 -3.22 9.71
N GLN A 123 -11.24 -2.34 10.61
CA GLN A 123 -12.10 -2.69 11.71
C GLN A 123 -13.54 -2.88 11.28
N LEU A 124 -13.99 -2.07 10.33
CA LEU A 124 -15.35 -2.16 9.82
C LEU A 124 -15.61 -3.54 9.25
N ARG A 125 -14.64 -4.09 8.52
CA ARG A 125 -14.75 -5.41 7.96
C ARG A 125 -14.96 -6.45 9.06
N PHE A 126 -14.21 -6.30 10.12
CA PHE A 126 -14.31 -7.20 11.26
C PHE A 126 -15.70 -7.15 11.87
N LEU A 127 -16.21 -5.95 12.08
CA LEU A 127 -17.54 -5.78 12.64
C LEU A 127 -18.62 -6.36 11.75
N THR A 128 -18.48 -6.21 10.46
CA THR A 128 -19.44 -6.75 9.51
C THR A 128 -19.51 -8.26 9.61
N ARG A 129 -18.38 -8.89 9.81
CA ARG A 129 -18.33 -10.34 9.91
C ARG A 129 -19.03 -10.85 11.17
N ASP A 130 -18.97 -10.06 12.22
CA ASP A 130 -19.60 -10.43 13.48
C ASP A 130 -21.12 -10.41 13.39
N ASN A 131 -21.64 -9.62 12.49
CA ASN A 131 -23.07 -9.54 12.30
C ASN A 131 -23.58 -10.62 11.37
#